data_76ec293611607baaa322ddbb7b4e8fbf
#
_entry.id   76ec293611607baaa322ddbb7b4e8fbf
#
_cell.length_a   1.000
_cell.length_b   1.000
_cell.length_c   1.000
_cell.angle_alpha   90.00
_cell.angle_beta   90.00
_cell.angle_gamma   90.00
#
_symmetry.space_group_name_H-M   'P 1'
#
loop_
_entity.id
_entity.type
_entity.pdbx_description
1 polymer ?
#
loop_
_entity_poly.entity_id
_entity_poly.type
_entity_poly.pdbx_seq_one_letter_code
_entity_poly.pdbx_strand_id
1 'polypeptide(L)'
;MKKINKKQYITTLVVCFFAIAILSFCTIQAFYKKAVYDTLSVGESALKQQKEQMDAYLSRGMDAVELTAITVEYMLHENYSGDDILDFLTQESKYYKRDVDKSFTGIYGLFNGEYLDGIGWQPEKDYVPQDREWYKAAVAANGEPTFVQPYLDA
;
A
#
# COMPACT_ATOMS: atom_id res chain seq x y z
N MET A 1 43.08 -22.54 62.31
CA MET A 1 41.82 -22.38 61.54
C MET A 1 40.76 -21.82 62.46
N LYS A 2 40.29 -20.58 62.22
CA LYS A 2 39.16 -19.97 62.96
C LYS A 2 37.87 -20.72 62.66
N LYS A 3 37.22 -21.33 63.68
CA LYS A 3 35.90 -21.92 63.55
C LYS A 3 34.92 -20.85 63.16
N ILE A 4 34.41 -20.86 61.90
CA ILE A 4 33.37 -19.97 61.47
C ILE A 4 32.11 -20.28 62.30
N ASN A 5 31.57 -19.23 62.96
CA ASN A 5 30.38 -19.38 63.79
C ASN A 5 29.17 -19.69 62.87
N LYS A 6 28.43 -20.76 63.11
CA LYS A 6 27.27 -21.20 62.33
C LYS A 6 26.26 -20.08 62.03
N LYS A 7 26.11 -19.14 62.96
CA LYS A 7 25.28 -17.95 62.82
C LYS A 7 25.83 -17.00 61.72
N GLN A 8 27.16 -16.78 61.64
CA GLN A 8 27.78 -15.94 60.60
C GLN A 8 27.63 -16.57 59.21
N TYR A 9 27.77 -17.89 59.11
CA TYR A 9 27.57 -18.61 57.85
C TYR A 9 26.16 -18.44 57.31
N ILE A 10 25.14 -18.66 58.16
CA ILE A 10 23.72 -18.50 57.77
C ILE A 10 23.46 -17.04 57.36
N THR A 11 23.94 -16.05 58.11
CA THR A 11 23.74 -14.63 57.74
C THR A 11 24.33 -14.30 56.37
N THR A 12 25.54 -14.80 56.07
CA THR A 12 26.20 -14.60 54.77
C THR A 12 25.38 -15.25 53.64
N LEU A 13 24.88 -16.46 53.81
CA LEU A 13 24.04 -17.10 52.84
C LEU A 13 22.75 -16.33 52.54
N VAL A 14 22.10 -15.81 53.58
CA VAL A 14 20.89 -14.99 53.43
C VAL A 14 21.18 -13.71 52.66
N VAL A 15 22.27 -13.00 53.01
CA VAL A 15 22.68 -11.78 52.31
C VAL A 15 23.00 -12.07 50.82
N CYS A 16 23.73 -13.14 50.53
CA CYS A 16 24.03 -13.55 49.15
C CYS A 16 22.76 -13.89 48.37
N PHE A 17 21.81 -14.59 49.01
CA PHE A 17 20.52 -14.91 48.37
C PHE A 17 19.75 -13.64 48.00
N PHE A 18 19.63 -12.67 48.93
CA PHE A 18 18.97 -11.42 48.62
C PHE A 18 19.68 -10.59 47.55
N ALA A 19 21.03 -10.55 47.57
CA ALA A 19 21.79 -9.87 46.53
C ALA A 19 21.53 -10.46 45.13
N ILE A 20 21.52 -11.80 45.01
CA ILE A 20 21.24 -12.51 43.76
C ILE A 20 19.78 -12.23 43.32
N ALA A 21 18.84 -12.27 44.26
CA ALA A 21 17.44 -12.01 43.93
C ALA A 21 17.22 -10.59 43.39
N ILE A 22 17.85 -9.59 44.01
CA ILE A 22 17.78 -8.19 43.55
C ILE A 22 18.43 -8.04 42.16
N LEU A 23 19.61 -8.60 41.94
CA LEU A 23 20.27 -8.57 40.63
C LEU A 23 19.44 -9.23 39.55
N SER A 24 18.87 -10.42 39.85
CA SER A 24 17.99 -11.12 38.92
C SER A 24 16.74 -10.31 38.60
N PHE A 25 16.11 -9.68 39.57
CA PHE A 25 14.96 -8.81 39.35
C PHE A 25 15.33 -7.61 38.46
N CYS A 26 16.43 -6.92 38.74
CA CYS A 26 16.87 -5.78 37.92
C CYS A 26 17.19 -6.19 36.48
N THR A 27 17.84 -7.34 36.28
CA THR A 27 18.15 -7.83 34.92
C THR A 27 16.88 -8.20 34.15
N ILE A 28 15.93 -8.89 34.79
CA ILE A 28 14.64 -9.24 34.17
C ILE A 28 13.90 -7.96 33.74
N GLN A 29 13.84 -6.94 34.60
CA GLN A 29 13.19 -5.67 34.27
C GLN A 29 13.88 -4.96 33.09
N ALA A 30 15.21 -4.95 33.06
CA ALA A 30 15.98 -4.36 31.97
C ALA A 30 15.74 -5.09 30.64
N PHE A 31 15.77 -6.44 30.66
CA PHE A 31 15.46 -7.26 29.50
C PHE A 31 14.03 -7.05 29.00
N TYR A 32 13.06 -7.03 29.90
CA TYR A 32 11.65 -6.79 29.52
C TYR A 32 11.46 -5.45 28.82
N LYS A 33 11.99 -4.37 29.42
CA LYS A 33 11.91 -3.03 28.82
C LYS A 33 12.57 -2.98 27.44
N LYS A 34 13.75 -3.60 27.31
CA LYS A 34 14.45 -3.66 26.04
C LYS A 34 13.69 -4.47 25.00
N ALA A 35 13.16 -5.64 25.37
CA ALA A 35 12.37 -6.47 24.44
C ALA A 35 11.12 -5.76 23.94
N VAL A 36 10.39 -5.06 24.81
CA VAL A 36 9.23 -4.25 24.41
C VAL A 36 9.64 -3.13 23.46
N TYR A 37 10.71 -2.40 23.79
CA TYR A 37 11.21 -1.32 22.93
C TYR A 37 11.64 -1.83 21.56
N ASP A 38 12.43 -2.91 21.51
CA ASP A 38 12.90 -3.51 20.26
C ASP A 38 11.70 -4.00 19.41
N THR A 39 10.70 -4.63 20.03
CA THR A 39 9.49 -5.10 19.34
C THR A 39 8.69 -3.94 18.75
N LEU A 40 8.49 -2.86 19.50
CA LEU A 40 7.79 -1.68 19.00
C LEU A 40 8.55 -1.02 17.86
N SER A 41 9.87 -0.85 17.99
CA SER A 41 10.71 -0.24 16.96
C SER A 41 10.71 -1.05 15.65
N VAL A 42 10.76 -2.39 15.74
CA VAL A 42 10.64 -3.27 14.57
C VAL A 42 9.26 -3.15 13.94
N GLY A 43 8.20 -3.11 14.77
CA GLY A 43 6.83 -2.92 14.30
C GLY A 43 6.63 -1.59 13.57
N GLU A 44 7.10 -0.49 14.14
CA GLU A 44 7.04 0.84 13.51
C GLU A 44 7.81 0.88 12.19
N SER A 45 9.01 0.27 12.15
CA SER A 45 9.82 0.21 10.94
C SER A 45 9.13 -0.61 9.84
N ALA A 46 8.51 -1.74 10.19
CA ALA A 46 7.75 -2.57 9.26
C ALA A 46 6.52 -1.83 8.70
N LEU A 47 5.77 -1.14 9.56
CA LEU A 47 4.62 -0.34 9.15
C LEU A 47 5.03 0.81 8.22
N LYS A 48 6.13 1.50 8.53
CA LYS A 48 6.67 2.55 7.67
C LYS A 48 7.05 2.02 6.30
N GLN A 49 7.74 0.88 6.25
CA GLN A 49 8.13 0.23 5.00
C GLN A 49 6.89 -0.18 4.17
N GLN A 50 5.88 -0.76 4.82
CA GLN A 50 4.63 -1.13 4.13
C GLN A 50 3.88 0.10 3.60
N LYS A 51 3.85 1.19 4.38
CA LYS A 51 3.28 2.46 3.92
C LYS A 51 4.01 2.99 2.69
N GLU A 52 5.34 3.04 2.71
CA GLU A 52 6.14 3.51 1.58
C GLU A 52 5.94 2.64 0.31
N GLN A 53 5.81 1.32 0.48
CA GLN A 53 5.50 0.41 -0.62
C GLN A 53 4.09 0.67 -1.20
N MET A 54 3.11 0.90 -0.34
CA MET A 54 1.74 1.21 -0.76
C MET A 54 1.69 2.57 -1.47
N ASP A 55 2.31 3.60 -0.91
CA ASP A 55 2.37 4.93 -1.52
C ASP A 55 3.04 4.86 -2.91
N ALA A 56 4.13 4.10 -3.04
CA ALA A 56 4.80 3.89 -4.33
C ALA A 56 3.95 3.09 -5.33
N TYR A 57 3.15 2.14 -4.86
CA TYR A 57 2.22 1.37 -5.70
C TYR A 57 1.09 2.28 -6.23
N LEU A 58 0.48 3.06 -5.36
CA LEU A 58 -0.57 3.99 -5.72
C LEU A 58 -0.08 5.10 -6.67
N SER A 59 1.13 5.63 -6.42
CA SER A 59 1.74 6.64 -7.29
C SER A 59 1.90 6.12 -8.73
N ARG A 60 2.36 4.87 -8.92
CA ARG A 60 2.48 4.30 -10.27
C ARG A 60 1.14 4.22 -11.01
N GLY A 61 0.06 3.90 -10.28
CA GLY A 61 -1.29 3.91 -10.86
C GLY A 61 -1.71 5.31 -11.31
N MET A 62 -1.43 6.31 -10.49
CA MET A 62 -1.70 7.73 -10.85
C MET A 62 -0.89 8.17 -12.06
N ASP A 63 0.41 7.89 -12.09
CA ASP A 63 1.29 8.22 -13.21
C ASP A 63 0.80 7.57 -14.51
N ALA A 64 0.32 6.33 -14.44
CA ALA A 64 -0.25 5.62 -15.59
C ALA A 64 -1.50 6.33 -16.13
N VAL A 65 -2.42 6.72 -15.25
CA VAL A 65 -3.64 7.44 -15.64
C VAL A 65 -3.30 8.79 -16.24
N GLU A 66 -2.39 9.54 -15.62
CA GLU A 66 -1.99 10.87 -16.07
C GLU A 66 -1.33 10.82 -17.46
N LEU A 67 -0.35 9.93 -17.67
CA LEU A 67 0.31 9.76 -18.96
C LEU A 67 -0.66 9.32 -20.04
N THR A 68 -1.56 8.40 -19.74
CA THR A 68 -2.60 7.96 -20.67
C THR A 68 -3.53 9.11 -21.01
N ALA A 69 -3.99 9.88 -20.02
CA ALA A 69 -4.87 11.02 -20.25
C ALA A 69 -4.24 12.09 -21.16
N ILE A 70 -2.98 12.46 -20.90
CA ILE A 70 -2.22 13.41 -21.74
C ILE A 70 -2.09 12.88 -23.17
N THR A 71 -1.80 11.60 -23.34
CA THR A 71 -1.65 10.98 -24.67
C THR A 71 -2.98 10.98 -25.42
N VAL A 72 -4.07 10.59 -24.77
CA VAL A 72 -5.38 10.59 -25.40
C VAL A 72 -5.86 12.01 -25.70
N GLU A 73 -5.61 12.99 -24.83
CA GLU A 73 -5.90 14.40 -25.08
C GLU A 73 -5.17 14.87 -26.36
N TYR A 74 -3.88 14.54 -26.51
CA TYR A 74 -3.15 14.83 -27.74
C TYR A 74 -3.78 14.15 -28.96
N MET A 75 -4.13 12.86 -28.88
CA MET A 75 -4.76 12.13 -29.97
C MET A 75 -6.10 12.76 -30.38
N LEU A 76 -6.91 13.16 -29.40
CA LEU A 76 -8.18 13.87 -29.67
C LEU A 76 -7.97 15.23 -30.35
N HIS A 77 -6.95 15.97 -29.92
CA HIS A 77 -6.60 17.25 -30.52
C HIS A 77 -6.14 17.10 -31.99
N GLU A 78 -5.38 16.04 -32.27
CA GLU A 78 -4.92 15.71 -33.62
C GLU A 78 -5.96 14.98 -34.49
N ASN A 79 -7.21 14.84 -34.00
CA ASN A 79 -8.33 14.18 -34.66
C ASN A 79 -8.10 12.70 -35.00
N TYR A 80 -7.42 11.96 -34.14
CA TYR A 80 -7.37 10.51 -34.23
C TYR A 80 -8.76 9.90 -34.09
N SER A 81 -9.01 8.78 -34.75
CA SER A 81 -10.28 8.07 -34.67
C SER A 81 -10.46 7.34 -33.34
N GLY A 82 -11.69 6.98 -32.98
CA GLY A 82 -11.97 6.12 -31.82
C GLY A 82 -11.24 4.77 -31.91
N ASP A 83 -11.09 4.21 -33.10
CA ASP A 83 -10.35 2.97 -33.34
C ASP A 83 -8.85 3.15 -33.02
N ASP A 84 -8.23 4.26 -33.38
CA ASP A 84 -6.81 4.57 -33.06
C ASP A 84 -6.62 4.70 -31.56
N ILE A 85 -7.55 5.38 -30.86
CA ILE A 85 -7.53 5.53 -29.41
C ILE A 85 -7.71 4.17 -28.73
N LEU A 86 -8.66 3.34 -29.19
CA LEU A 86 -8.88 1.99 -28.67
C LEU A 86 -7.64 1.10 -28.84
N ASP A 87 -6.96 1.21 -29.97
CA ASP A 87 -5.73 0.46 -30.25
C ASP A 87 -4.61 0.88 -29.27
N PHE A 88 -4.47 2.17 -29.01
CA PHE A 88 -3.55 2.70 -28.03
C PHE A 88 -3.91 2.18 -26.61
N LEU A 89 -5.15 2.31 -26.16
CA LEU A 89 -5.59 1.81 -24.85
C LEU A 89 -5.35 0.30 -24.69
N THR A 90 -5.55 -0.45 -25.78
CA THR A 90 -5.31 -1.90 -25.79
C THR A 90 -3.83 -2.24 -25.62
N GLN A 91 -2.93 -1.51 -26.29
CA GLN A 91 -1.50 -1.71 -26.19
C GLN A 91 -0.98 -1.31 -24.80
N GLU A 92 -1.42 -0.18 -24.27
CA GLU A 92 -1.08 0.28 -22.93
C GLU A 92 -1.59 -0.68 -21.86
N SER A 93 -2.84 -1.14 -21.94
CA SER A 93 -3.40 -2.14 -21.01
C SER A 93 -2.59 -3.42 -20.98
N LYS A 94 -2.16 -3.93 -22.15
CA LYS A 94 -1.28 -5.11 -22.26
C LYS A 94 0.09 -4.86 -21.65
N TYR A 95 0.68 -3.70 -21.92
CA TYR A 95 2.00 -3.32 -21.37
C TYR A 95 1.95 -3.25 -19.84
N TYR A 96 1.02 -2.50 -19.27
CA TYR A 96 0.89 -2.38 -17.81
C TYR A 96 0.67 -3.73 -17.14
N LYS A 97 -0.22 -4.56 -17.67
CA LYS A 97 -0.50 -5.90 -17.12
C LYS A 97 0.70 -6.84 -17.19
N ARG A 98 1.50 -6.76 -18.24
CA ARG A 98 2.66 -7.65 -18.45
C ARG A 98 3.87 -7.19 -17.65
N ASP A 99 4.19 -5.90 -17.71
CA ASP A 99 5.52 -5.37 -17.35
C ASP A 99 5.50 -4.55 -16.04
N VAL A 100 4.34 -4.03 -15.64
CA VAL A 100 4.23 -3.15 -14.46
C VAL A 100 3.49 -3.82 -13.32
N ASP A 101 2.26 -4.27 -13.55
CA ASP A 101 1.42 -4.88 -12.53
C ASP A 101 0.49 -5.95 -13.11
N LYS A 102 0.70 -7.21 -12.71
CA LYS A 102 -0.10 -8.36 -13.16
C LYS A 102 -1.56 -8.29 -12.71
N SER A 103 -1.87 -7.53 -11.68
CA SER A 103 -3.24 -7.29 -11.18
C SER A 103 -3.97 -6.17 -11.93
N PHE A 104 -3.28 -5.47 -12.83
CA PHE A 104 -3.87 -4.41 -13.64
C PHE A 104 -5.02 -4.93 -14.50
N THR A 105 -6.19 -4.30 -14.37
CA THR A 105 -7.43 -4.75 -15.01
C THR A 105 -7.64 -4.16 -16.41
N GLY A 106 -6.98 -3.06 -16.75
CA GLY A 106 -7.06 -2.40 -18.05
C GLY A 106 -7.34 -0.91 -17.93
N ILE A 107 -7.24 -0.22 -19.06
CA ILE A 107 -7.55 1.20 -19.20
C ILE A 107 -8.83 1.33 -20.01
N TYR A 108 -9.79 2.07 -19.50
CA TYR A 108 -11.04 2.35 -20.15
C TYR A 108 -11.51 3.78 -19.84
N GLY A 109 -12.43 4.29 -20.63
CA GLY A 109 -12.97 5.61 -20.41
C GLY A 109 -14.05 6.00 -21.40
N LEU A 110 -14.58 7.23 -21.23
CA LEU A 110 -15.54 7.85 -22.13
C LEU A 110 -14.82 8.98 -22.89
N PHE A 111 -14.65 8.80 -24.21
CA PHE A 111 -13.93 9.72 -25.08
C PHE A 111 -14.87 10.25 -26.16
N ASN A 112 -15.10 11.53 -26.20
CA ASN A 112 -16.07 12.17 -27.12
C ASN A 112 -17.47 11.52 -27.12
N GLY A 113 -17.89 10.99 -25.98
CA GLY A 113 -19.20 10.32 -25.83
C GLY A 113 -19.20 8.83 -26.20
N GLU A 114 -18.06 8.27 -26.62
CA GLU A 114 -17.89 6.86 -26.89
C GLU A 114 -17.15 6.16 -25.74
N TYR A 115 -17.66 5.03 -25.26
CA TYR A 115 -16.99 4.22 -24.25
C TYR A 115 -16.00 3.28 -24.93
N LEU A 116 -14.73 3.42 -24.57
CA LEU A 116 -13.63 2.58 -25.09
C LEU A 116 -12.97 1.81 -23.94
N ASP A 117 -12.69 0.55 -24.17
CA ASP A 117 -12.09 -0.35 -23.18
C ASP A 117 -10.91 -1.12 -23.78
N GLY A 118 -9.70 -0.89 -23.26
CA GLY A 118 -8.46 -1.48 -23.75
C GLY A 118 -8.30 -2.98 -23.49
N ILE A 119 -9.21 -3.61 -22.73
CA ILE A 119 -9.24 -5.09 -22.58
C ILE A 119 -10.36 -5.75 -23.39
N GLY A 120 -11.16 -4.93 -24.09
CA GLY A 120 -12.21 -5.39 -25.00
C GLY A 120 -13.53 -5.75 -24.32
N TRP A 121 -13.76 -5.30 -23.08
CA TRP A 121 -15.07 -5.40 -22.45
C TRP A 121 -16.06 -4.48 -23.15
N GLN A 122 -17.25 -4.98 -23.44
CA GLN A 122 -18.31 -4.22 -24.05
C GLN A 122 -19.47 -4.08 -23.07
N PRO A 123 -19.93 -2.84 -22.83
CA PRO A 123 -21.02 -2.59 -21.91
C PRO A 123 -22.35 -3.16 -22.42
N GLU A 124 -23.22 -3.53 -21.51
CA GLU A 124 -24.61 -3.86 -21.83
C GLU A 124 -25.36 -2.64 -22.34
N LYS A 125 -26.53 -2.86 -22.99
CA LYS A 125 -27.28 -1.77 -23.66
C LYS A 125 -27.77 -0.67 -22.72
N ASP A 126 -27.95 -0.97 -21.46
CA ASP A 126 -28.40 -0.06 -20.40
C ASP A 126 -27.24 0.50 -19.55
N TYR A 127 -26.01 0.21 -19.92
CA TYR A 127 -24.84 0.76 -19.23
C TYR A 127 -24.68 2.25 -19.55
N VAL A 128 -24.76 3.07 -18.52
CA VAL A 128 -24.55 4.51 -18.58
C VAL A 128 -23.26 4.87 -17.84
N PRO A 129 -22.15 5.14 -18.56
CA PRO A 129 -20.86 5.46 -17.94
C PRO A 129 -20.93 6.62 -16.94
N GLN A 130 -21.76 7.63 -17.25
CA GLN A 130 -21.93 8.84 -16.44
C GLN A 130 -22.53 8.57 -15.05
N ASP A 131 -23.25 7.45 -14.89
CA ASP A 131 -23.84 7.03 -13.61
C ASP A 131 -22.85 6.27 -12.73
N ARG A 132 -21.69 5.90 -13.27
CA ARG A 132 -20.67 5.11 -12.55
C ARG A 132 -19.82 5.97 -11.62
N GLU A 133 -19.38 5.36 -10.52
CA GLU A 133 -18.59 6.05 -9.50
C GLU A 133 -17.25 6.57 -10.04
N TRP A 134 -16.60 5.82 -10.92
CA TRP A 134 -15.35 6.25 -11.56
C TRP A 134 -15.53 7.52 -12.38
N TYR A 135 -16.62 7.62 -13.14
CA TYR A 135 -16.90 8.80 -13.97
C TYR A 135 -17.21 10.03 -13.10
N LYS A 136 -18.09 9.86 -12.12
CA LYS A 136 -18.45 10.95 -11.18
C LYS A 136 -17.22 11.47 -10.42
N ALA A 137 -16.34 10.57 -9.97
CA ALA A 137 -15.10 10.93 -9.30
C ALA A 137 -14.15 11.67 -10.23
N ALA A 138 -13.95 11.19 -11.47
CA ALA A 138 -13.12 11.86 -12.47
C ALA A 138 -13.62 13.27 -12.79
N VAL A 139 -14.92 13.44 -12.99
CA VAL A 139 -15.52 14.77 -13.21
C VAL A 139 -15.35 15.69 -12.00
N ALA A 140 -15.57 15.16 -10.80
CA ALA A 140 -15.40 15.93 -9.56
C ALA A 140 -13.93 16.35 -9.31
N ALA A 141 -12.98 15.57 -9.78
CA ALA A 141 -11.55 15.86 -9.68
C ALA A 141 -11.07 16.97 -10.63
N ASN A 142 -11.92 17.37 -11.60
CA ASN A 142 -11.70 18.53 -12.48
C ASN A 142 -10.32 18.50 -13.19
N GLY A 143 -9.95 17.34 -13.75
CA GLY A 143 -8.72 17.14 -14.49
C GLY A 143 -7.55 16.60 -13.68
N GLU A 144 -7.68 16.49 -12.37
CA GLU A 144 -6.66 15.87 -11.52
C GLU A 144 -6.89 14.35 -11.40
N PRO A 145 -5.83 13.54 -11.44
CA PRO A 145 -5.96 12.11 -11.17
C PRO A 145 -6.54 11.85 -9.77
N THR A 146 -7.44 10.89 -9.65
CA THR A 146 -8.09 10.59 -8.37
C THR A 146 -8.32 9.10 -8.18
N PHE A 147 -8.45 8.67 -6.92
CA PHE A 147 -8.84 7.32 -6.56
C PHE A 147 -10.33 7.23 -6.25
N VAL A 148 -10.91 6.12 -6.64
CA VAL A 148 -12.28 5.77 -6.29
C VAL A 148 -12.27 4.69 -5.21
N GLN A 149 -13.20 4.78 -4.26
CA GLN A 149 -13.40 3.69 -3.30
C GLN A 149 -13.77 2.41 -4.04
N PRO A 150 -13.30 1.23 -3.58
CA PRO A 150 -13.73 -0.03 -4.18
C PRO A 150 -15.26 -0.15 -4.22
N TYR A 151 -15.80 -0.45 -5.38
CA TYR A 151 -17.23 -0.64 -5.61
C TYR A 151 -17.45 -1.87 -6.49
N LEU A 152 -18.66 -2.41 -6.47
CA LEU A 152 -19.04 -3.46 -7.41
C LEU A 152 -19.43 -2.80 -8.73
N ASP A 153 -18.63 -3.04 -9.75
CA ASP A 153 -18.97 -2.69 -11.12
C ASP A 153 -19.82 -3.83 -11.72
N ALA A 154 -20.88 -3.44 -12.35
CA ALA A 154 -21.88 -4.41 -12.86
C ALA A 154 -21.54 -4.88 -14.26
#